data_8a79f8c6c67e11861cce057fd9f276cc
#
_entry.id   8a79f8c6c67e11861cce057fd9f276cc
#
_cell.length_a   1.000
_cell.length_b   1.000
_cell.length_c   1.000
_cell.angle_alpha   90.00
_cell.angle_beta   90.00
_cell.angle_gamma   90.00
#
_symmetry.space_group_name_H-M   'P 1'
#
loop_
_entity.id
_entity.type
_entity.pdbx_description
1 polymer ?
#
loop_
_entity_poly.entity_id
_entity_poly.type
_entity_poly.pdbx_seq_one_letter_code
_entity_poly.pdbx_strand_id
1 'polypeptide(L)'
;EYHMIMEGKKLSQSTCYQYGVTLKYLLSYVRIKHKVADYDISIIDAAFVNEFFAYLQGYLRQDNMKRCDINGALKHMERFKKVMEMAFNNEWINRNPVKALKAHKEKTDINELDEEAVKRLSTVILPPNLGIVRDLLIFAVYTGVSYEDMTRLTQKNIVIGIDKSLWLSYYRQKTDIH
;
A
#
# COMPACT_ATOMS: atom_id res chain seq x y z
N GLU A 1 2.20 -12.89 -16.48
CA GLU A 1 0.73 -13.03 -16.23
C GLU A 1 0.15 -11.80 -15.54
N TYR A 2 0.75 -11.27 -14.47
CA TYR A 2 0.28 -10.03 -13.82
C TYR A 2 0.24 -8.81 -14.76
N HIS A 3 1.04 -8.80 -15.82
CA HIS A 3 1.09 -7.69 -16.79
C HIS A 3 -0.13 -7.65 -17.74
N MET A 4 -0.82 -8.76 -17.93
CA MET A 4 -2.05 -8.83 -18.74
C MET A 4 -3.27 -8.31 -17.99
N ILE A 5 -3.17 -8.22 -16.67
CA ILE A 5 -4.30 -8.05 -15.75
C ILE A 5 -4.86 -6.63 -15.73
N MET A 6 -4.12 -5.63 -16.17
CA MET A 6 -4.51 -4.23 -15.97
C MET A 6 -4.55 -3.44 -17.27
N GLU A 7 -5.45 -3.83 -18.20
CA GLU A 7 -5.86 -2.99 -19.34
C GLU A 7 -4.73 -2.17 -19.99
N GLY A 8 -3.58 -2.80 -20.25
CA GLY A 8 -2.42 -2.13 -20.85
C GLY A 8 -1.66 -1.15 -19.93
N LYS A 9 -2.05 -0.98 -18.67
CA LYS A 9 -1.29 -0.18 -17.71
C LYS A 9 -0.21 -1.03 -17.04
N LYS A 10 1.04 -0.65 -17.24
CA LYS A 10 2.19 -1.26 -16.58
C LYS A 10 2.11 -0.96 -15.07
N LEU A 11 1.93 -2.02 -14.27
CA LEU A 11 1.95 -1.88 -12.81
C LEU A 11 3.37 -1.52 -12.34
N SER A 12 3.46 -0.69 -11.30
CA SER A 12 4.74 -0.44 -10.64
C SER A 12 5.27 -1.74 -10.00
N GLN A 13 6.59 -1.85 -9.91
CA GLN A 13 7.25 -3.00 -9.27
C GLN A 13 6.76 -3.22 -7.83
N SER A 14 6.55 -2.14 -7.09
CA SER A 14 5.99 -2.18 -5.73
C SER A 14 4.57 -2.78 -5.72
N THR A 15 3.73 -2.41 -6.68
CA THR A 15 2.37 -2.98 -6.80
C THR A 15 2.43 -4.48 -7.11
N CYS A 16 3.28 -4.90 -8.05
CA CYS A 16 3.47 -6.32 -8.37
C CYS A 16 3.94 -7.12 -7.14
N TYR A 17 4.90 -6.57 -6.38
CA TYR A 17 5.35 -7.17 -5.13
C TYR A 17 4.21 -7.40 -4.14
N GLN A 18 3.34 -6.40 -3.96
CA GLN A 18 2.20 -6.47 -3.06
C GLN A 18 1.16 -7.54 -3.48
N TYR A 19 0.94 -7.73 -4.78
CA TYR A 19 0.13 -8.86 -5.27
C TYR A 19 0.79 -10.20 -4.97
N GLY A 20 2.12 -10.30 -5.14
CA GLY A 20 2.89 -11.49 -4.78
C GLY A 20 2.77 -11.86 -3.29
N VAL A 21 2.78 -10.86 -2.40
CA VAL A 21 2.55 -11.06 -0.96
C VAL A 21 1.13 -11.58 -0.71
N THR A 22 0.12 -11.00 -1.37
CA THR A 22 -1.27 -11.47 -1.23
C THR A 22 -1.43 -12.92 -1.70
N LEU A 23 -0.77 -13.28 -2.81
CA LEU A 23 -0.76 -14.66 -3.33
C LEU A 23 -0.12 -15.63 -2.32
N LYS A 24 0.98 -15.26 -1.67
CA LYS A 24 1.61 -16.10 -0.63
C LYS A 24 0.65 -16.38 0.53
N TYR A 25 -0.09 -15.38 1.00
CA TYR A 25 -1.12 -15.60 2.02
C TYR A 25 -2.22 -16.54 1.54
N LEU A 26 -2.70 -16.35 0.32
CA LEU A 26 -3.77 -17.17 -0.25
C LEU A 26 -3.33 -18.63 -0.38
N LEU A 27 -2.15 -18.88 -0.93
CA LEU A 27 -1.59 -20.24 -1.07
C LEU A 27 -1.37 -20.91 0.29
N SER A 28 -0.89 -20.17 1.29
CA SER A 28 -0.73 -20.70 2.64
C SER A 28 -2.08 -21.08 3.26
N TYR A 29 -3.10 -20.21 3.12
CA TYR A 29 -4.45 -20.49 3.58
C TYR A 29 -5.02 -21.76 2.91
N VAL A 30 -4.93 -21.87 1.59
CA VAL A 30 -5.43 -23.04 0.84
C VAL A 30 -4.75 -24.32 1.30
N ARG A 31 -3.44 -24.30 1.49
CA ARG A 31 -2.69 -25.48 1.99
C ARG A 31 -3.10 -25.90 3.40
N ILE A 32 -3.30 -24.95 4.30
CA ILE A 32 -3.65 -25.22 5.70
C ILE A 32 -5.11 -25.69 5.83
N LYS A 33 -6.01 -24.96 5.21
CA LYS A 33 -7.45 -25.20 5.39
C LYS A 33 -7.95 -26.33 4.50
N HIS A 34 -7.59 -26.32 3.20
CA HIS A 34 -8.09 -27.27 2.22
C HIS A 34 -7.14 -28.43 1.93
N LYS A 35 -5.88 -28.36 2.45
CA LYS A 35 -4.85 -29.41 2.30
C LYS A 35 -4.51 -29.76 0.84
N VAL A 36 -4.65 -28.78 -0.05
CA VAL A 36 -4.33 -28.89 -1.47
C VAL A 36 -3.27 -27.87 -1.88
N ALA A 37 -2.56 -28.12 -2.97
CA ALA A 37 -1.55 -27.23 -3.50
C ALA A 37 -2.14 -26.12 -4.41
N ASP A 38 -3.27 -26.42 -5.03
CA ASP A 38 -4.00 -25.53 -5.93
C ASP A 38 -5.49 -25.59 -5.64
N TYR A 39 -6.22 -24.55 -6.00
CA TYR A 39 -7.65 -24.42 -5.68
C TYR A 39 -8.40 -23.80 -6.87
N ASP A 40 -9.44 -24.47 -7.33
CA ASP A 40 -10.24 -24.01 -8.45
C ASP A 40 -10.95 -22.70 -8.13
N ILE A 41 -10.71 -21.69 -8.94
CA ILE A 41 -11.28 -20.35 -8.77
C ILE A 41 -12.82 -20.35 -8.89
N SER A 42 -13.39 -21.28 -9.64
CA SER A 42 -14.83 -21.37 -9.89
C SER A 42 -15.64 -21.78 -8.65
N ILE A 43 -15.00 -22.50 -7.71
CA ILE A 43 -15.65 -22.96 -6.48
C ILE A 43 -15.44 -22.01 -5.28
N ILE A 44 -14.70 -20.91 -5.48
CA ILE A 44 -14.54 -19.90 -4.43
C ILE A 44 -15.87 -19.23 -4.14
N ASP A 45 -16.33 -19.37 -2.91
CA ASP A 45 -17.60 -18.83 -2.43
C ASP A 45 -17.41 -17.77 -1.33
N ALA A 46 -18.53 -17.26 -0.79
CA ALA A 46 -18.51 -16.27 0.27
C ALA A 46 -17.94 -16.84 1.59
N ALA A 47 -18.08 -18.13 1.85
CA ALA A 47 -17.51 -18.78 3.02
C ALA A 47 -15.98 -18.78 2.95
N PHE A 48 -15.42 -19.17 1.80
CA PHE A 48 -13.98 -19.10 1.54
C PHE A 48 -13.44 -17.67 1.77
N VAL A 49 -14.13 -16.66 1.25
CA VAL A 49 -13.74 -15.26 1.37
C VAL A 49 -13.68 -14.81 2.84
N ASN A 50 -14.71 -15.14 3.62
CA ASN A 50 -14.77 -14.78 5.04
C ASN A 50 -13.69 -15.52 5.87
N GLU A 51 -13.49 -16.79 5.58
CA GLU A 51 -12.46 -17.59 6.26
C GLU A 51 -11.05 -17.11 5.89
N PHE A 52 -10.79 -16.77 4.64
CA PHE A 52 -9.51 -16.18 4.23
C PHE A 52 -9.27 -14.83 4.92
N PHE A 53 -10.30 -14.00 5.06
CA PHE A 53 -10.20 -12.74 5.79
C PHE A 53 -9.85 -12.97 7.28
N ALA A 54 -10.51 -13.94 7.93
CA ALA A 54 -10.20 -14.34 9.32
C ALA A 54 -8.78 -14.92 9.43
N TYR A 55 -8.34 -15.72 8.46
CA TYR A 55 -6.98 -16.23 8.40
C TYR A 55 -5.93 -15.10 8.33
N LEU A 56 -6.15 -14.07 7.52
CA LEU A 56 -5.25 -12.92 7.45
C LEU A 56 -5.08 -12.23 8.81
N GLN A 57 -6.13 -12.17 9.61
CA GLN A 57 -6.11 -11.62 10.97
C GLN A 57 -5.50 -12.58 12.02
N GLY A 58 -5.21 -13.81 11.63
CA GLY A 58 -4.53 -14.79 12.46
C GLY A 58 -5.43 -15.74 13.26
N TYR A 59 -6.74 -15.76 13.01
CA TYR A 59 -7.66 -16.62 13.74
C TYR A 59 -7.55 -18.12 13.40
N LEU A 60 -7.05 -18.45 12.20
CA LEU A 60 -6.93 -19.82 11.69
C LEU A 60 -5.48 -20.22 11.40
N ARG A 61 -4.51 -19.56 12.03
CA ARG A 61 -3.10 -19.73 11.65
C ARG A 61 -2.41 -20.87 12.36
N GLN A 62 -1.77 -21.69 11.55
CA GLN A 62 -0.80 -22.71 11.96
C GLN A 62 0.55 -22.53 11.20
N ASP A 63 0.76 -21.37 10.58
CA ASP A 63 1.96 -21.04 9.82
C ASP A 63 2.74 -19.89 10.47
N ASN A 64 3.95 -19.63 9.97
CA ASN A 64 4.82 -18.56 10.45
C ASN A 64 4.56 -17.21 9.73
N MET A 65 3.44 -17.07 9.01
CA MET A 65 3.11 -15.83 8.33
C MET A 65 2.69 -14.74 9.32
N LYS A 66 3.13 -13.51 9.08
CA LYS A 66 2.80 -12.37 9.95
C LYS A 66 1.28 -12.10 9.95
N ARG A 67 0.72 -11.88 11.13
CA ARG A 67 -0.68 -11.44 11.27
C ARG A 67 -0.86 -10.05 10.67
N CYS A 68 -2.00 -9.83 10.02
CA CYS A 68 -2.43 -8.52 9.58
C CYS A 68 -3.35 -7.89 10.63
N ASP A 69 -3.25 -6.58 10.84
CA ASP A 69 -4.34 -5.81 11.41
C ASP A 69 -5.52 -5.79 10.43
N ILE A 70 -6.66 -5.28 10.87
CA ILE A 70 -7.87 -5.27 10.03
C ILE A 70 -7.66 -4.46 8.74
N ASN A 71 -6.96 -3.33 8.82
CA ASN A 71 -6.69 -2.47 7.66
C ASN A 71 -5.72 -3.13 6.68
N GLY A 72 -4.71 -3.85 7.17
CA GLY A 72 -3.79 -4.65 6.37
C GLY A 72 -4.49 -5.82 5.68
N ALA A 73 -5.34 -6.55 6.42
CA ALA A 73 -6.15 -7.63 5.87
C ALA A 73 -7.08 -7.11 4.76
N LEU A 74 -7.74 -5.97 4.96
CA LEU A 74 -8.59 -5.33 3.94
C LEU A 74 -7.82 -4.98 2.67
N LYS A 75 -6.56 -4.53 2.76
CA LYS A 75 -5.73 -4.27 1.57
C LYS A 75 -5.44 -5.56 0.78
N HIS A 76 -5.27 -6.70 1.44
CA HIS A 76 -5.15 -7.98 0.75
C HIS A 76 -6.47 -8.38 0.09
N MET A 77 -7.60 -8.16 0.77
CA MET A 77 -8.93 -8.42 0.22
C MET A 77 -9.26 -7.51 -0.98
N GLU A 78 -8.85 -6.24 -0.97
CA GLU A 78 -8.98 -5.31 -2.10
C GLU A 78 -8.24 -5.84 -3.35
N ARG A 79 -7.02 -6.39 -3.18
CA ARG A 79 -6.27 -7.01 -4.29
C ARG A 79 -6.92 -8.31 -4.76
N PHE A 80 -7.36 -9.15 -3.83
CA PHE A 80 -8.08 -10.37 -4.15
C PHE A 80 -9.37 -10.08 -4.91
N LYS A 81 -10.14 -9.06 -4.47
CA LYS A 81 -11.35 -8.60 -5.16
C LYS A 81 -11.07 -8.19 -6.61
N LYS A 82 -9.97 -7.47 -6.88
CA LYS A 82 -9.59 -7.08 -8.25
C LYS A 82 -9.29 -8.28 -9.13
N VAL A 83 -8.60 -9.29 -8.61
CA VAL A 83 -8.33 -10.55 -9.34
C VAL A 83 -9.63 -11.29 -9.64
N MET A 84 -10.52 -11.40 -8.65
CA MET A 84 -11.82 -12.05 -8.84
C MET A 84 -12.76 -11.26 -9.77
N GLU A 85 -12.65 -9.93 -9.80
CA GLU A 85 -13.39 -9.09 -10.73
C GLU A 85 -12.90 -9.27 -12.17
N MET A 86 -11.59 -9.40 -12.36
CA MET A 86 -11.03 -9.75 -13.66
C MET A 86 -11.50 -11.14 -14.11
N ALA A 87 -11.48 -12.14 -13.21
CA ALA A 87 -11.96 -13.48 -13.52
C ALA A 87 -13.47 -13.47 -13.91
N PHE A 88 -14.26 -12.65 -13.24
CA PHE A 88 -15.67 -12.46 -13.59
C PHE A 88 -15.84 -11.78 -14.96
N ASN A 89 -15.07 -10.71 -15.24
CA ASN A 89 -15.15 -10.00 -16.51
C ASN A 89 -14.67 -10.84 -17.71
N ASN A 90 -13.78 -11.83 -17.48
CA ASN A 90 -13.36 -12.80 -18.48
C ASN A 90 -14.23 -14.07 -18.49
N GLU A 91 -15.37 -14.07 -17.81
CA GLU A 91 -16.32 -15.19 -17.76
C GLU A 91 -15.73 -16.52 -17.21
N TRP A 92 -14.63 -16.45 -16.46
CA TRP A 92 -14.04 -17.62 -15.81
C TRP A 92 -14.84 -18.06 -14.57
N ILE A 93 -15.58 -17.12 -13.99
CA ILE A 93 -16.50 -17.35 -12.86
C ILE A 93 -17.82 -16.64 -13.09
N ASN A 94 -18.90 -17.20 -12.59
CA ASN A 94 -20.27 -16.65 -12.78
C ASN A 94 -20.61 -15.50 -11.82
N ARG A 95 -19.85 -15.33 -10.74
CA ARG A 95 -20.05 -14.27 -9.73
C ARG A 95 -18.73 -13.94 -9.01
N ASN A 96 -18.62 -12.71 -8.54
CA ASN A 96 -17.48 -12.31 -7.68
C ASN A 96 -17.89 -12.41 -6.20
N PRO A 97 -17.45 -13.45 -5.46
CA PRO A 97 -17.85 -13.69 -4.07
C PRO A 97 -17.28 -12.66 -3.11
N VAL A 98 -16.18 -11.97 -3.46
CA VAL A 98 -15.54 -10.97 -2.61
C VAL A 98 -16.40 -9.70 -2.46
N LYS A 99 -17.35 -9.46 -3.37
CA LYS A 99 -18.31 -8.35 -3.25
C LYS A 99 -19.22 -8.47 -2.01
N ALA A 100 -19.42 -9.68 -1.50
CA ALA A 100 -20.25 -9.94 -0.32
C ALA A 100 -19.55 -9.63 1.01
N LEU A 101 -18.24 -9.42 1.03
CA LEU A 101 -17.49 -9.13 2.25
C LEU A 101 -17.91 -7.78 2.82
N LYS A 102 -18.45 -7.80 4.04
CA LYS A 102 -18.85 -6.62 4.82
C LYS A 102 -17.81 -6.38 5.91
N ALA A 103 -16.70 -5.75 5.56
CA ALA A 103 -15.68 -5.34 6.52
C ALA A 103 -15.34 -3.87 6.32
N HIS A 104 -15.20 -3.15 7.41
CA HIS A 104 -14.94 -1.71 7.41
C HIS A 104 -13.54 -1.44 7.93
N LYS A 105 -12.91 -0.39 7.39
CA LYS A 105 -11.62 0.10 7.90
C LYS A 105 -11.79 0.63 9.31
N GLU A 106 -10.87 0.24 10.18
CA GLU A 106 -10.74 0.86 11.49
C GLU A 106 -10.07 2.23 11.35
N LYS A 107 -10.58 3.17 12.15
CA LYS A 107 -9.96 4.48 12.26
C LYS A 107 -8.59 4.31 12.91
N THR A 108 -7.56 4.83 12.27
CA THR A 108 -6.21 4.84 12.82
C THR A 108 -5.98 6.17 13.51
N ASP A 109 -5.56 6.15 14.76
CA ASP A 109 -5.11 7.36 15.42
C ASP A 109 -3.80 7.81 14.79
N ILE A 110 -3.81 9.01 14.26
CA ILE A 110 -2.64 9.63 13.65
C ILE A 110 -2.08 10.61 14.66
N ASN A 111 -0.85 10.37 15.12
CA ASN A 111 -0.12 11.35 15.91
C ASN A 111 0.40 12.42 14.94
N GLU A 112 -0.23 13.58 14.97
CA GLU A 112 0.18 14.73 14.17
C GLU A 112 1.24 15.54 14.94
N LEU A 113 2.23 16.05 14.21
CA LEU A 113 3.17 17.03 14.76
C LEU A 113 2.48 18.40 14.74
N ASP A 114 2.28 18.98 15.91
CA ASP A 114 1.84 20.35 16.04
C ASP A 114 2.99 21.33 15.71
N GLU A 115 2.63 22.62 15.54
CA GLU A 115 3.60 23.66 15.20
C GLU A 115 4.69 23.83 16.26
N GLU A 116 4.33 23.63 17.52
CA GLU A 116 5.28 23.72 18.63
C GLU A 116 6.29 22.55 18.62
N ALA A 117 5.83 21.34 18.31
CA ALA A 117 6.72 20.18 18.15
C ALA A 117 7.70 20.38 16.98
N VAL A 118 7.24 20.96 15.85
CA VAL A 118 8.10 21.28 14.71
C VAL A 118 9.15 22.34 15.11
N LYS A 119 8.75 23.40 15.84
CA LYS A 119 9.68 24.42 16.36
C LYS A 119 10.72 23.81 17.31
N ARG A 120 10.29 22.96 18.25
CA ARG A 120 11.21 22.27 19.16
C ARG A 120 12.19 21.38 18.39
N LEU A 121 11.67 20.66 17.40
CA LEU A 121 12.51 19.78 16.57
C LEU A 121 13.56 20.58 15.79
N SER A 122 13.23 21.79 15.30
CA SER A 122 14.17 22.61 14.54
C SER A 122 15.35 23.13 15.39
N THR A 123 15.19 23.25 16.69
CA THR A 123 16.19 23.82 17.62
C THR A 123 16.97 22.76 18.40
N VAL A 124 16.52 21.49 18.40
CA VAL A 124 17.17 20.44 19.18
C VAL A 124 18.56 20.09 18.62
N ILE A 125 19.54 19.95 19.50
CA ILE A 125 20.88 19.51 19.14
C ILE A 125 20.88 17.99 19.05
N LEU A 126 21.19 17.47 17.87
CA LEU A 126 21.21 16.04 17.58
C LEU A 126 22.59 15.61 17.07
N PRO A 127 22.95 14.32 17.22
CA PRO A 127 24.10 13.76 16.51
C PRO A 127 24.02 14.01 15.01
N PRO A 128 25.16 14.16 14.28
CA PRO A 128 25.16 14.58 12.87
C PRO A 128 24.27 13.75 11.95
N ASN A 129 24.23 12.43 12.13
CA ASN A 129 23.38 11.52 11.37
C ASN A 129 21.88 11.79 11.57
N LEU A 130 21.44 12.13 12.79
CA LEU A 130 20.06 12.48 13.09
C LEU A 130 19.75 13.93 12.71
N GLY A 131 20.75 14.82 12.73
CA GLY A 131 20.62 16.19 12.25
C GLY A 131 20.13 16.25 10.80
N ILE A 132 20.74 15.47 9.92
CA ILE A 132 20.32 15.37 8.51
C ILE A 132 18.86 14.89 8.39
N VAL A 133 18.48 13.86 9.16
CA VAL A 133 17.09 13.32 9.14
C VAL A 133 16.10 14.38 9.63
N ARG A 134 16.44 15.13 10.68
CA ARG A 134 15.64 16.24 11.19
C ARG A 134 15.42 17.31 10.10
N ASP A 135 16.49 17.73 9.44
CA ASP A 135 16.43 18.79 8.43
C ASP A 135 15.57 18.35 7.22
N LEU A 136 15.69 17.10 6.78
CA LEU A 136 14.84 16.52 5.76
C LEU A 136 13.36 16.45 6.19
N LEU A 137 13.10 16.09 7.46
CA LEU A 137 11.73 16.06 7.99
C LEU A 137 11.12 17.46 8.03
N ILE A 138 11.87 18.46 8.53
CA ILE A 138 11.44 19.87 8.56
C ILE A 138 11.16 20.37 7.15
N PHE A 139 12.04 20.08 6.21
CA PHE A 139 11.85 20.41 4.79
C PHE A 139 10.55 19.79 4.25
N ALA A 140 10.32 18.49 4.52
CA ALA A 140 9.10 17.82 4.10
C ALA A 140 7.83 18.44 4.71
N VAL A 141 7.88 18.82 5.99
CA VAL A 141 6.74 19.48 6.68
C VAL A 141 6.36 20.81 6.01
N TYR A 142 7.35 21.64 5.68
CA TYR A 142 7.07 22.96 5.09
C TYR A 142 6.78 22.91 3.58
N THR A 143 7.27 21.91 2.85
CA THR A 143 7.10 21.83 1.39
C THR A 143 6.03 20.86 0.95
N GLY A 144 5.62 19.92 1.80
CA GLY A 144 4.72 18.81 1.43
C GLY A 144 5.33 17.79 0.49
N VAL A 145 6.66 17.86 0.22
CA VAL A 145 7.35 16.93 -0.68
C VAL A 145 7.46 15.56 -0.03
N SER A 146 7.15 14.50 -0.80
CA SER A 146 7.31 13.14 -0.31
C SER A 146 8.80 12.77 -0.15
N TYR A 147 9.10 11.82 0.76
CA TYR A 147 10.48 11.36 0.95
C TYR A 147 11.12 10.89 -0.36
N GLU A 148 10.38 10.15 -1.18
CA GLU A 148 10.88 9.60 -2.44
C GLU A 148 11.17 10.71 -3.47
N ASP A 149 10.32 11.71 -3.57
CA ASP A 149 10.55 12.87 -4.43
C ASP A 149 11.72 13.71 -3.91
N MET A 150 11.81 13.89 -2.60
CA MET A 150 12.89 14.66 -1.95
C MET A 150 14.28 14.08 -2.22
N THR A 151 14.42 12.75 -2.26
CA THR A 151 15.73 12.11 -2.57
C THR A 151 16.22 12.36 -3.99
N ARG A 152 15.38 12.88 -4.87
CA ARG A 152 15.67 13.18 -6.28
C ARG A 152 15.83 14.67 -6.56
N LEU A 153 15.51 15.51 -5.60
CA LEU A 153 15.66 16.95 -5.76
C LEU A 153 17.12 17.33 -5.92
N THR A 154 17.34 18.26 -6.82
CA THR A 154 18.62 18.88 -7.10
C THR A 154 18.47 20.40 -7.12
N GLN A 155 19.56 21.14 -7.16
CA GLN A 155 19.53 22.60 -7.30
C GLN A 155 18.76 23.07 -8.55
N LYS A 156 18.69 22.25 -9.60
CA LYS A 156 17.92 22.56 -10.83
C LYS A 156 16.42 22.62 -10.61
N ASN A 157 15.94 22.05 -9.51
CA ASN A 157 14.53 22.09 -9.15
C ASN A 157 14.16 23.38 -8.41
N ILE A 158 15.12 24.20 -8.04
CA ILE A 158 14.89 25.52 -7.46
C ILE A 158 14.87 26.53 -8.60
N VAL A 159 13.72 27.16 -8.81
CA VAL A 159 13.49 28.15 -9.87
C VAL A 159 13.01 29.48 -9.29
N ILE A 160 13.26 30.57 -10.02
CA ILE A 160 12.70 31.87 -9.63
C ILE A 160 11.29 31.95 -10.16
N GLY A 161 10.31 32.11 -9.26
CA GLY A 161 8.91 32.27 -9.59
C GLY A 161 8.56 33.64 -10.16
N ILE A 162 7.31 33.80 -10.59
CA ILE A 162 6.79 35.07 -11.14
C ILE A 162 6.79 36.22 -10.13
N ASP A 163 6.78 35.89 -8.84
CA ASP A 163 6.84 36.81 -7.70
C ASP A 163 8.29 37.11 -7.25
N LYS A 164 9.27 36.63 -8.01
CA LYS A 164 10.72 36.72 -7.73
C LYS A 164 11.15 35.92 -6.48
N SER A 165 10.30 35.09 -5.91
CA SER A 165 10.66 34.18 -4.82
C SER A 165 11.23 32.86 -5.37
N LEU A 166 11.85 32.06 -4.49
CA LEU A 166 12.32 30.73 -4.84
C LEU A 166 11.17 29.73 -4.80
N TRP A 167 10.95 29.07 -5.92
CA TRP A 167 9.95 28.03 -6.07
C TRP A 167 10.63 26.68 -6.25
N LEU A 168 9.97 25.62 -5.77
CA LEU A 168 10.38 24.24 -6.00
C LEU A 168 9.54 23.65 -7.13
N SER A 169 10.20 23.32 -8.25
CA SER A 169 9.58 22.77 -9.46
C SER A 169 10.08 21.34 -9.70
N TYR A 170 9.17 20.36 -9.64
CA TYR A 170 9.49 18.95 -9.86
C TYR A 170 8.26 18.14 -10.30
N TYR A 171 8.49 16.99 -10.96
CA TYR A 171 7.44 16.04 -11.28
C TYR A 171 7.29 15.02 -10.17
N ARG A 172 6.06 14.87 -9.67
CA ARG A 172 5.76 13.89 -8.64
C ARG A 172 5.80 12.48 -9.23
N GLN A 173 6.71 11.64 -8.76
CA GLN A 173 6.93 10.31 -9.31
C GLN A 173 5.72 9.39 -9.30
N LYS A 174 4.89 9.45 -8.26
CA LYS A 174 3.74 8.55 -8.11
C LYS A 174 2.61 8.83 -9.10
N THR A 175 2.49 10.07 -9.57
CA THR A 175 1.34 10.54 -10.37
C THR A 175 1.74 11.22 -11.67
N ASP A 176 3.06 11.43 -11.92
CA ASP A 176 3.61 12.22 -13.03
C ASP A 176 2.97 13.64 -13.16
N ILE A 177 2.49 14.20 -12.04
CA ILE A 177 1.94 15.55 -11.97
C ILE A 177 3.07 16.51 -11.60
N HIS A 178 3.15 17.62 -12.36
CA HIS A 178 4.06 18.75 -12.09
C HIS A 178 3.50 19.67 -11.03
#